data_0b63f3301f3f2df2244bd4f6c4b5eb4f
#
_entry.id   0b63f3301f3f2df2244bd4f6c4b5eb4f
#
_cell.length_a   1.000
_cell.length_b   1.000
_cell.length_c   1.000
_cell.angle_alpha   90.00
_cell.angle_beta   90.00
_cell.angle_gamma   90.00
#
_symmetry.space_group_name_H-M   'P 1'
#
loop_
_entity.id
_entity.type
_entity.pdbx_description
1 polymer ?
#
loop_
_entity_poly.entity_id
_entity_poly.type
_entity_poly.pdbx_seq_one_letter_code
_entity_poly.pdbx_strand_id
1 'polypeptide(L)'
;MKESTSHSRVVLPLHEQGIAIYSRKSRFTGKGESVGNQIELCRQYLRAHEPDAPEPEIFEDDGFSGGDLNRPAFRRMMRAAEAGRFRMLIVYRLDRISRSIGDFTALIERLAQLNVAFVSIREQFDTSTPMGRAMMYIASVFSQLERETIAERIRDNLRELAKTGRWLGGITPTGFASEAVQAVTVDGRTKRACRLRLVPEEAETVK
;
A
#
# COMPACT_ATOMS: atom_id res chain seq x y z
N MET A 1 -7.74 9.35 -39.55
CA MET A 1 -8.06 10.43 -38.62
C MET A 1 -8.85 9.80 -37.47
N LYS A 2 -8.20 9.56 -36.35
CA LYS A 2 -8.87 9.10 -35.12
C LYS A 2 -8.94 10.30 -34.18
N GLU A 3 -10.12 10.81 -33.96
CA GLU A 3 -10.38 11.87 -33.01
C GLU A 3 -10.09 11.37 -31.61
N SER A 4 -9.10 11.93 -30.97
CA SER A 4 -8.81 11.78 -29.56
C SER A 4 -9.81 12.60 -28.78
N THR A 5 -10.84 11.96 -28.28
CA THR A 5 -11.83 12.59 -27.36
C THR A 5 -11.12 12.82 -26.01
N SER A 6 -10.53 14.00 -25.89
CA SER A 6 -10.08 14.53 -24.59
C SER A 6 -11.31 14.74 -23.72
N HIS A 7 -11.55 13.81 -22.78
CA HIS A 7 -12.53 14.03 -21.71
C HIS A 7 -11.96 15.09 -20.77
N SER A 8 -12.35 16.32 -20.98
CA SER A 8 -12.11 17.42 -20.04
C SER A 8 -12.73 17.04 -18.70
N ARG A 9 -11.87 16.79 -17.71
CA ARG A 9 -12.26 16.50 -16.33
C ARG A 9 -12.94 17.77 -15.78
N VAL A 10 -14.25 17.76 -15.61
CA VAL A 10 -14.96 18.79 -14.86
C VAL A 10 -14.62 18.57 -13.39
N VAL A 11 -13.63 19.29 -12.89
CA VAL A 11 -13.31 19.30 -11.47
C VAL A 11 -14.30 20.27 -10.82
N LEU A 12 -15.19 19.75 -9.98
CA LEU A 12 -16.09 20.57 -9.19
C LEU A 12 -15.30 21.50 -8.27
N PRO A 13 -15.80 22.74 -8.00
CA PRO A 13 -15.23 23.61 -6.99
C PRO A 13 -15.12 22.88 -5.65
N LEU A 14 -14.08 23.17 -4.85
CA LEU A 14 -13.80 22.46 -3.59
C LEU A 14 -14.98 22.42 -2.62
N HIS A 15 -15.81 23.47 -2.60
CA HIS A 15 -17.01 23.56 -1.75
C HIS A 15 -18.19 22.70 -2.24
N GLU A 16 -18.18 22.26 -3.52
CA GLU A 16 -19.18 21.36 -4.09
C GLU A 16 -18.74 19.88 -4.02
N GLN A 17 -17.47 19.62 -3.70
CA GLN A 17 -16.96 18.28 -3.55
C GLN A 17 -17.43 17.68 -2.22
N GLY A 18 -17.91 16.43 -2.27
CA GLY A 18 -18.42 15.71 -1.13
C GLY A 18 -17.34 15.32 -0.11
N ILE A 19 -17.76 14.53 0.86
CA ILE A 19 -16.91 13.88 1.85
C ILE A 19 -17.11 12.37 1.72
N ALA A 20 -16.06 11.59 1.93
CA ALA A 20 -16.12 10.13 1.93
C ALA A 20 -15.81 9.59 3.33
N ILE A 21 -16.50 8.53 3.72
CA ILE A 21 -16.16 7.72 4.90
C ILE A 21 -15.77 6.33 4.41
N TYR A 22 -14.62 5.83 4.87
CA TYR A 22 -14.24 4.45 4.64
C TYR A 22 -14.22 3.66 5.95
N SER A 23 -14.85 2.50 5.94
CA SER A 23 -14.89 1.58 7.08
C SER A 23 -14.58 0.14 6.65
N ARG A 24 -13.98 -0.62 7.57
CA ARG A 24 -13.61 -2.02 7.32
C ARG A 24 -13.74 -2.89 8.58
N LYS A 25 -14.22 -4.12 8.39
CA LYS A 25 -14.20 -5.16 9.42
C LYS A 25 -13.54 -6.43 8.91
N SER A 26 -12.70 -7.05 9.74
CA SER A 26 -12.07 -8.33 9.46
C SER A 26 -12.98 -9.49 9.89
N ARG A 27 -13.04 -10.56 9.10
CA ARG A 27 -13.78 -11.80 9.46
C ARG A 27 -13.30 -12.45 10.75
N PHE A 28 -12.03 -12.25 11.12
CA PHE A 28 -11.36 -13.00 12.20
C PHE A 28 -11.44 -12.36 13.58
N THR A 29 -11.97 -11.16 13.72
CA THR A 29 -12.06 -10.47 15.00
C THR A 29 -13.52 -10.30 15.41
N GLY A 30 -14.07 -11.28 16.11
CA GLY A 30 -15.38 -11.18 16.76
C GLY A 30 -15.45 -10.10 17.85
N LYS A 31 -14.31 -9.52 18.26
CA LYS A 31 -14.16 -8.42 19.21
C LYS A 31 -13.67 -7.18 18.46
N GLY A 32 -14.57 -6.33 17.99
CA GLY A 32 -14.25 -5.05 17.37
C GLY A 32 -15.52 -4.26 17.12
N GLU A 33 -15.38 -2.95 17.04
CA GLU A 33 -16.49 -2.06 16.71
C GLU A 33 -17.09 -2.47 15.35
N SER A 34 -18.42 -2.51 15.30
CA SER A 34 -19.15 -2.81 14.07
C SER A 34 -18.85 -1.74 13.01
N VAL A 35 -18.98 -2.08 11.74
CA VAL A 35 -18.84 -1.11 10.63
C VAL A 35 -19.79 0.07 10.84
N GLY A 36 -21.06 -0.21 11.22
CA GLY A 36 -22.05 0.83 11.48
C GLY A 36 -21.63 1.79 12.60
N ASN A 37 -21.04 1.29 13.69
CA ASN A 37 -20.55 2.14 14.78
C ASN A 37 -19.37 3.04 14.32
N GLN A 38 -18.43 2.51 13.54
CA GLN A 38 -17.34 3.30 12.97
C GLN A 38 -17.88 4.44 12.09
N ILE A 39 -18.87 4.16 11.24
CA ILE A 39 -19.49 5.16 10.36
C ILE A 39 -20.21 6.22 11.19
N GLU A 40 -20.95 5.82 12.21
CA GLU A 40 -21.68 6.78 13.07
C GLU A 40 -20.71 7.71 13.82
N LEU A 41 -19.59 7.19 14.33
CA LEU A 41 -18.55 8.01 14.93
C LEU A 41 -17.94 9.00 13.93
N CYS A 42 -17.76 8.59 12.68
CA CYS A 42 -17.31 9.49 11.61
C CYS A 42 -18.35 10.57 11.29
N ARG A 43 -19.64 10.24 11.27
CA ARG A 43 -20.73 11.21 11.09
C ARG A 43 -20.83 12.20 12.24
N GLN A 44 -20.64 11.74 13.49
CA GLN A 44 -20.62 12.63 14.66
C GLN A 44 -19.45 13.62 14.57
N TYR A 45 -18.28 13.15 14.17
CA TYR A 45 -17.13 14.03 13.91
C TYR A 45 -17.46 15.10 12.87
N LEU A 46 -18.06 14.72 11.73
CA LEU A 46 -18.46 15.66 10.67
C LEU A 46 -19.46 16.70 11.19
N ARG A 47 -20.52 16.28 11.90
CA ARG A 47 -21.51 17.22 12.47
C ARG A 47 -20.88 18.25 13.41
N ALA A 48 -19.82 17.86 14.12
CA ALA A 48 -19.13 18.76 15.06
C ALA A 48 -18.15 19.73 14.39
N HIS A 49 -17.49 19.32 13.28
CA HIS A 49 -16.42 20.09 12.67
C HIS A 49 -16.80 20.73 11.33
N GLU A 50 -17.77 20.16 10.63
CA GLU A 50 -18.26 20.63 9.34
C GLU A 50 -19.79 20.49 9.27
N PRO A 51 -20.54 21.28 10.05
CA PRO A 51 -22.00 21.13 10.18
C PRO A 51 -22.77 21.34 8.87
N ASP A 52 -22.22 22.12 7.95
CA ASP A 52 -22.81 22.41 6.63
C ASP A 52 -22.36 21.43 5.54
N ALA A 53 -21.56 20.41 5.89
CA ALA A 53 -21.12 19.43 4.92
C ALA A 53 -22.28 18.55 4.40
N PRO A 54 -22.24 18.18 3.11
CA PRO A 54 -23.22 17.25 2.56
C PRO A 54 -23.10 15.86 3.21
N GLU A 55 -24.14 15.05 3.08
CA GLU A 55 -24.12 13.65 3.56
C GLU A 55 -22.94 12.90 2.92
N PRO A 56 -22.06 12.25 3.72
CA PRO A 56 -20.87 11.63 3.20
C PRO A 56 -21.17 10.35 2.39
N GLU A 57 -20.39 10.13 1.33
CA GLU A 57 -20.41 8.87 0.59
C GLU A 57 -19.73 7.77 1.40
N ILE A 58 -20.40 6.62 1.58
CA ILE A 58 -19.92 5.53 2.42
C ILE A 58 -19.30 4.41 1.57
N PHE A 59 -18.09 3.99 1.96
CA PHE A 59 -17.38 2.85 1.38
C PHE A 59 -17.08 1.82 2.46
N GLU A 60 -17.66 0.63 2.32
CA GLU A 60 -17.55 -0.44 3.31
C GLU A 60 -16.93 -1.70 2.70
N ASP A 61 -15.91 -2.24 3.38
CA ASP A 61 -15.35 -3.55 3.11
C ASP A 61 -15.52 -4.45 4.36
N ASP A 62 -16.50 -5.35 4.32
CA ASP A 62 -16.71 -6.36 5.38
C ASP A 62 -16.03 -7.68 4.99
N GLY A 63 -15.31 -8.26 5.95
CA GLY A 63 -14.65 -9.55 5.78
C GLY A 63 -13.28 -9.51 5.10
N PHE A 64 -12.66 -8.34 4.94
CA PHE A 64 -11.34 -8.19 4.33
C PHE A 64 -10.21 -7.92 5.34
N SER A 65 -9.00 -8.42 5.05
CA SER A 65 -7.81 -8.15 5.86
C SER A 65 -7.30 -6.72 5.64
N GLY A 66 -6.67 -6.12 6.67
CA GLY A 66 -5.99 -4.82 6.56
C GLY A 66 -4.63 -4.87 5.86
N GLY A 67 -4.12 -6.06 5.55
CA GLY A 67 -2.82 -6.25 4.89
C GLY A 67 -2.88 -6.22 3.36
N ASP A 68 -4.05 -6.06 2.75
CA ASP A 68 -4.22 -5.97 1.30
C ASP A 68 -5.13 -4.78 0.96
N LEU A 69 -4.67 -3.90 0.08
CA LEU A 69 -5.44 -2.78 -0.45
C LEU A 69 -6.32 -3.16 -1.65
N ASN A 70 -6.24 -4.39 -2.15
CA ASN A 70 -7.05 -4.87 -3.28
C ASN A 70 -8.47 -5.26 -2.84
N ARG A 71 -9.18 -4.34 -2.21
CA ARG A 71 -10.53 -4.51 -1.68
C ARG A 71 -11.56 -3.80 -2.55
N PRO A 72 -12.76 -4.37 -2.75
CA PRO A 72 -13.75 -3.80 -3.68
C PRO A 72 -14.18 -2.37 -3.36
N ALA A 73 -14.54 -2.08 -2.09
CA ALA A 73 -14.96 -0.74 -1.71
C ALA A 73 -13.79 0.25 -1.68
N PHE A 74 -12.61 -0.17 -1.24
CA PHE A 74 -11.40 0.65 -1.30
C PHE A 74 -11.08 1.07 -2.74
N ARG A 75 -11.15 0.15 -3.69
CA ARG A 75 -10.95 0.45 -5.12
C ARG A 75 -12.02 1.39 -5.69
N ARG A 76 -13.29 1.25 -5.27
CA ARG A 76 -14.35 2.20 -5.65
C ARG A 76 -14.09 3.58 -5.08
N MET A 77 -13.69 3.66 -3.81
CA MET A 77 -13.31 4.90 -3.14
C MET A 77 -12.17 5.61 -3.87
N MET A 78 -11.09 4.89 -4.22
CA MET A 78 -9.96 5.49 -4.94
C MET A 78 -10.37 6.01 -6.33
N ARG A 79 -11.22 5.29 -7.06
CA ARG A 79 -11.76 5.79 -8.34
C ARG A 79 -12.64 7.03 -8.14
N ALA A 80 -13.41 7.10 -7.06
CA ALA A 80 -14.20 8.27 -6.72
C ALA A 80 -13.32 9.47 -6.38
N ALA A 81 -12.21 9.26 -5.64
CA ALA A 81 -11.19 10.28 -5.38
C ALA A 81 -10.55 10.78 -6.69
N GLU A 82 -10.16 9.87 -7.56
CA GLU A 82 -9.60 10.20 -8.89
C GLU A 82 -10.58 10.95 -9.78
N ALA A 83 -11.87 10.72 -9.62
CA ALA A 83 -12.93 11.46 -10.30
C ALA A 83 -13.26 12.83 -9.64
N GLY A 84 -12.61 13.19 -8.53
CA GLY A 84 -12.84 14.45 -7.81
C GLY A 84 -14.19 14.51 -7.10
N ARG A 85 -14.78 13.37 -6.71
CA ARG A 85 -16.12 13.32 -6.09
C ARG A 85 -16.14 13.83 -4.66
N PHE A 86 -15.01 13.77 -3.96
CA PHE A 86 -14.90 14.24 -2.57
C PHE A 86 -13.54 14.92 -2.33
N ARG A 87 -13.53 15.86 -1.39
CA ARG A 87 -12.36 16.63 -0.95
C ARG A 87 -11.73 16.10 0.33
N MET A 88 -12.43 15.21 1.05
CA MET A 88 -12.00 14.68 2.33
C MET A 88 -12.38 13.21 2.47
N LEU A 89 -11.44 12.40 2.95
CA LEU A 89 -11.65 11.02 3.32
C LEU A 89 -11.49 10.87 4.82
N ILE A 90 -12.52 10.35 5.49
CA ILE A 90 -12.53 10.13 6.94
C ILE A 90 -12.53 8.65 7.25
N VAL A 91 -11.73 8.26 8.21
CA VAL A 91 -11.72 6.91 8.79
C VAL A 91 -11.80 7.01 10.31
N TYR A 92 -12.37 6.01 10.94
CA TYR A 92 -12.39 5.97 12.41
C TYR A 92 -11.00 5.71 12.98
N ARG A 93 -10.21 4.77 12.37
CA ARG A 93 -8.85 4.39 12.77
C ARG A 93 -7.98 4.11 11.56
N LEU A 94 -6.67 4.38 11.67
CA LEU A 94 -5.69 4.13 10.62
C LEU A 94 -5.63 2.64 10.21
N ASP A 95 -5.74 1.71 11.16
CA ASP A 95 -5.70 0.27 10.89
C ASP A 95 -6.90 -0.24 10.07
N ARG A 96 -7.95 0.58 9.91
CA ARG A 96 -9.06 0.29 8.99
C ARG A 96 -8.61 0.41 7.54
N ILE A 97 -7.69 1.31 7.26
CA ILE A 97 -7.24 1.53 5.90
C ILE A 97 -6.03 0.69 5.54
N SER A 98 -4.97 0.71 6.33
CA SER A 98 -3.79 -0.15 6.16
C SER A 98 -3.15 -0.52 7.50
N ARG A 99 -2.47 -1.67 7.53
CA ARG A 99 -1.58 -2.08 8.63
C ARG A 99 -0.11 -1.88 8.29
N SER A 100 0.21 -1.62 7.04
CA SER A 100 1.55 -1.31 6.55
C SER A 100 1.74 0.20 6.56
N ILE A 101 2.82 0.66 7.19
CA ILE A 101 3.20 2.08 7.18
C ILE A 101 3.49 2.52 5.74
N GLY A 102 4.18 1.68 4.96
CA GLY A 102 4.50 1.98 3.57
C GLY A 102 3.27 2.17 2.69
N ASP A 103 2.27 1.26 2.80
CA ASP A 103 1.02 1.37 2.04
C ASP A 103 0.19 2.59 2.47
N PHE A 104 0.19 2.88 3.78
CA PHE A 104 -0.47 4.06 4.32
C PHE A 104 0.16 5.34 3.75
N THR A 105 1.47 5.45 3.78
CA THR A 105 2.21 6.61 3.26
C THR A 105 1.93 6.82 1.77
N ALA A 106 2.02 5.75 0.96
CA ALA A 106 1.73 5.82 -0.47
C ALA A 106 0.29 6.26 -0.75
N LEU A 107 -0.67 5.80 0.07
CA LEU A 107 -2.06 6.24 -0.02
C LEU A 107 -2.20 7.74 0.27
N ILE A 108 -1.62 8.22 1.37
CA ILE A 108 -1.71 9.65 1.74
C ILE A 108 -1.06 10.53 0.68
N GLU A 109 0.09 10.15 0.14
CA GLU A 109 0.74 10.85 -0.98
C GLU A 109 -0.18 10.91 -2.21
N ARG A 110 -0.85 9.79 -2.52
CA ARG A 110 -1.79 9.73 -3.64
C ARG A 110 -3.02 10.62 -3.41
N LEU A 111 -3.60 10.62 -2.21
CA LEU A 111 -4.71 11.49 -1.85
C LEU A 111 -4.32 12.97 -1.91
N ALA A 112 -3.12 13.32 -1.45
CA ALA A 112 -2.59 14.67 -1.54
C ALA A 112 -2.44 15.15 -3.00
N GLN A 113 -1.96 14.29 -3.91
CA GLN A 113 -1.90 14.58 -5.35
C GLN A 113 -3.29 14.82 -5.97
N LEU A 114 -4.33 14.23 -5.38
CA LEU A 114 -5.73 14.39 -5.80
C LEU A 114 -6.42 15.55 -5.08
N ASN A 115 -5.72 16.30 -4.23
CA ASN A 115 -6.25 17.35 -3.34
C ASN A 115 -7.32 16.85 -2.38
N VAL A 116 -7.20 15.59 -1.92
CA VAL A 116 -8.09 14.97 -0.94
C VAL A 116 -7.42 14.99 0.42
N ALA A 117 -8.02 15.66 1.40
CA ALA A 117 -7.60 15.62 2.80
C ALA A 117 -7.93 14.24 3.41
N PHE A 118 -7.08 13.77 4.32
CA PHE A 118 -7.29 12.53 5.05
C PHE A 118 -7.40 12.80 6.55
N VAL A 119 -8.44 12.25 7.18
CA VAL A 119 -8.70 12.39 8.62
C VAL A 119 -8.86 11.02 9.27
N SER A 120 -8.14 10.79 10.35
CA SER A 120 -8.35 9.66 11.25
C SER A 120 -8.76 10.16 12.62
N ILE A 121 -9.96 9.78 13.06
CA ILE A 121 -10.57 10.34 14.26
C ILE A 121 -9.83 9.91 15.53
N ARG A 122 -9.57 8.60 15.66
CA ARG A 122 -9.00 8.06 16.89
C ARG A 122 -7.57 8.50 17.13
N GLU A 123 -6.77 8.57 16.08
CA GLU A 123 -5.38 9.02 16.15
C GLU A 123 -5.26 10.54 16.08
N GLN A 124 -6.37 11.28 15.91
CA GLN A 124 -6.39 12.75 15.74
C GLN A 124 -5.44 13.22 14.64
N PHE A 125 -5.39 12.46 13.55
CA PHE A 125 -4.52 12.71 12.41
C PHE A 125 -5.34 13.35 11.29
N ASP A 126 -4.94 14.56 10.87
CA ASP A 126 -5.65 15.35 9.86
C ASP A 126 -4.65 16.04 8.93
N THR A 127 -4.59 15.61 7.67
CA THR A 127 -3.68 16.16 6.66
C THR A 127 -4.13 17.51 6.11
N SER A 128 -5.32 18.02 6.45
CA SER A 128 -5.73 19.37 6.12
C SER A 128 -4.95 20.41 6.93
N THR A 129 -4.48 20.02 8.14
CA THR A 129 -3.71 20.88 9.03
C THR A 129 -2.21 20.91 8.68
N PRO A 130 -1.48 22.01 8.95
CA PRO A 130 -0.03 22.04 8.78
C PRO A 130 0.71 20.98 9.60
N MET A 131 0.28 20.73 10.82
CA MET A 131 0.86 19.72 11.70
C MET A 131 0.65 18.29 11.15
N GLY A 132 -0.55 17.96 10.68
CA GLY A 132 -0.82 16.66 10.06
C GLY A 132 -0.01 16.43 8.80
N ARG A 133 0.18 17.47 7.96
CA ARG A 133 1.08 17.38 6.80
C ARG A 133 2.53 17.16 7.21
N ALA A 134 3.03 17.84 8.23
CA ALA A 134 4.38 17.62 8.75
C ALA A 134 4.57 16.19 9.27
N MET A 135 3.60 15.66 10.02
CA MET A 135 3.60 14.27 10.49
C MET A 135 3.59 13.26 9.33
N MET A 136 2.86 13.55 8.25
CA MET A 136 2.88 12.74 7.03
C MET A 136 4.27 12.67 6.41
N TYR A 137 4.97 13.80 6.27
CA TYR A 137 6.33 13.82 5.74
C TYR A 137 7.30 13.02 6.61
N ILE A 138 7.18 13.14 7.93
CA ILE A 138 7.98 12.35 8.87
C ILE A 138 7.74 10.85 8.67
N ALA A 139 6.47 10.43 8.59
CA ALA A 139 6.11 9.04 8.34
C ALA A 139 6.63 8.52 6.99
N SER A 140 6.60 9.36 5.94
CA SER A 140 7.17 9.03 4.62
C SER A 140 8.68 8.77 4.70
N VAL A 141 9.42 9.62 5.40
CA VAL A 141 10.88 9.47 5.59
C VAL A 141 11.19 8.16 6.33
N PHE A 142 10.47 7.85 7.42
CA PHE A 142 10.65 6.59 8.13
C PHE A 142 10.34 5.35 7.27
N SER A 143 9.29 5.41 6.48
CA SER A 143 8.93 4.32 5.56
C SER A 143 9.98 4.10 4.47
N GLN A 144 10.61 5.16 4.00
CA GLN A 144 11.71 5.07 3.04
C GLN A 144 12.96 4.46 3.69
N LEU A 145 13.33 4.93 4.87
CA LEU A 145 14.48 4.41 5.63
C LEU A 145 14.32 2.90 5.91
N GLU A 146 13.13 2.46 6.30
CA GLU A 146 12.85 1.03 6.51
C GLU A 146 13.07 0.22 5.24
N ARG A 147 12.55 0.68 4.09
CA ARG A 147 12.75 0.02 2.79
C ARG A 147 14.23 -0.06 2.40
N GLU A 148 14.99 1.04 2.58
CA GLU A 148 16.40 1.09 2.28
C GLU A 148 17.21 0.14 3.18
N THR A 149 16.91 0.12 4.48
CA THR A 149 17.54 -0.79 5.45
C THR A 149 17.27 -2.26 5.11
N ILE A 150 16.05 -2.60 4.73
CA ILE A 150 15.71 -3.97 4.29
C ILE A 150 16.47 -4.33 3.01
N ALA A 151 16.52 -3.44 2.03
CA ALA A 151 17.25 -3.66 0.78
C ALA A 151 18.74 -3.84 1.01
N GLU A 152 19.34 -3.08 1.93
CA GLU A 152 20.73 -3.21 2.32
C GLU A 152 21.02 -4.57 2.96
N ARG A 153 20.21 -4.98 3.95
CA ARG A 153 20.32 -6.30 4.58
C ARG A 153 20.19 -7.46 3.58
N ILE A 154 19.26 -7.34 2.62
CA ILE A 154 19.11 -8.35 1.56
C ILE A 154 20.37 -8.38 0.69
N ARG A 155 20.90 -7.22 0.28
CA ARG A 155 22.10 -7.12 -0.54
C ARG A 155 23.31 -7.73 0.17
N ASP A 156 23.49 -7.44 1.45
CA ASP A 156 24.61 -7.97 2.25
C ASP A 156 24.49 -9.48 2.43
N ASN A 157 23.29 -9.97 2.73
CA ASN A 157 23.04 -11.41 2.82
C ASN A 157 23.32 -12.12 1.48
N LEU A 158 22.89 -11.54 0.35
CA LEU A 158 23.19 -12.08 -0.98
C LEU A 158 24.70 -12.09 -1.26
N ARG A 159 25.44 -11.05 -0.87
CA ARG A 159 26.91 -10.99 -1.02
C ARG A 159 27.60 -12.09 -0.20
N GLU A 160 27.19 -12.28 1.05
CA GLU A 160 27.73 -13.36 1.89
C GLU A 160 27.42 -14.74 1.33
N LEU A 161 26.21 -14.98 0.85
CA LEU A 161 25.86 -16.22 0.18
C LEU A 161 26.66 -16.44 -1.10
N ALA A 162 26.90 -15.40 -1.91
CA ALA A 162 27.71 -15.47 -3.11
C ALA A 162 29.17 -15.88 -2.82
N LYS A 163 29.77 -15.37 -1.72
CA LYS A 163 31.11 -15.79 -1.27
C LYS A 163 31.22 -17.28 -0.99
N THR A 164 30.12 -17.95 -0.66
CA THR A 164 30.08 -19.40 -0.47
C THR A 164 30.01 -20.20 -1.79
N GLY A 165 30.05 -19.53 -2.95
CA GLY A 165 29.93 -20.16 -4.27
C GLY A 165 28.51 -20.67 -4.60
N ARG A 166 27.48 -20.20 -3.88
CA ARG A 166 26.10 -20.58 -4.13
C ARG A 166 25.51 -19.78 -5.28
N TRP A 167 24.79 -20.45 -6.15
CA TRP A 167 23.92 -19.82 -7.13
C TRP A 167 22.62 -19.35 -6.44
N LEU A 168 22.34 -18.06 -6.53
CA LEU A 168 21.24 -17.42 -5.79
C LEU A 168 19.91 -17.41 -6.54
N GLY A 169 19.88 -18.02 -7.73
CA GLY A 169 18.68 -18.14 -8.57
C GLY A 169 18.72 -17.19 -9.78
N GLY A 170 17.65 -17.21 -10.56
CA GLY A 170 17.56 -16.53 -11.83
C GLY A 170 17.90 -17.44 -13.02
N ILE A 171 18.00 -16.81 -14.22
CA ILE A 171 18.41 -17.51 -15.46
C ILE A 171 19.91 -17.77 -15.37
N THR A 172 20.34 -19.03 -15.57
CA THR A 172 21.76 -19.37 -15.60
C THR A 172 22.44 -18.71 -16.79
N PRO A 173 23.66 -18.18 -16.65
CA PRO A 173 24.42 -17.67 -17.79
C PRO A 173 24.68 -18.78 -18.82
N THR A 174 24.74 -18.41 -20.11
CA THR A 174 25.11 -19.36 -21.17
C THR A 174 26.45 -20.02 -20.85
N GLY A 175 26.55 -21.33 -21.04
CA GLY A 175 27.72 -22.14 -20.67
C GLY A 175 27.66 -22.69 -19.24
N PHE A 176 26.62 -22.38 -18.46
CA PHE A 176 26.46 -22.87 -17.09
C PHE A 176 25.08 -23.47 -16.84
N ALA A 177 25.04 -24.54 -16.07
CA ALA A 177 23.82 -25.17 -15.54
C ALA A 177 23.77 -25.06 -14.02
N SER A 178 22.56 -24.95 -13.48
CA SER A 178 22.35 -24.95 -12.02
C SER A 178 22.28 -26.38 -11.52
N GLU A 179 23.15 -26.75 -10.56
CA GLU A 179 23.19 -28.06 -9.93
C GLU A 179 22.90 -27.95 -8.45
N ALA A 180 21.97 -28.80 -7.95
CA ALA A 180 21.62 -28.85 -6.53
C ALA A 180 22.73 -29.54 -5.73
N VAL A 181 23.32 -28.84 -4.77
CA VAL A 181 24.42 -29.34 -3.94
C VAL A 181 23.93 -29.84 -2.58
N GLN A 182 22.96 -29.16 -1.98
CA GLN A 182 22.47 -29.47 -0.65
C GLN A 182 21.01 -29.02 -0.46
N ALA A 183 20.24 -29.80 0.29
CA ALA A 183 18.95 -29.37 0.79
C ALA A 183 19.14 -28.67 2.14
N VAL A 184 18.64 -27.42 2.26
CA VAL A 184 18.68 -26.64 3.52
C VAL A 184 17.24 -26.36 3.94
N THR A 185 16.87 -26.77 5.15
CA THR A 185 15.54 -26.45 5.71
C THR A 185 15.62 -25.15 6.48
N VAL A 186 14.85 -24.15 6.04
CA VAL A 186 14.71 -22.84 6.69
C VAL A 186 13.22 -22.62 6.92
N ASP A 187 12.82 -22.31 8.14
CA ASP A 187 11.43 -22.07 8.55
C ASP A 187 10.45 -23.19 8.10
N GLY A 188 10.86 -24.46 8.26
CA GLY A 188 10.05 -25.61 7.88
C GLY A 188 9.90 -25.84 6.36
N ARG A 189 10.58 -25.04 5.53
CA ARG A 189 10.61 -25.18 4.07
C ARG A 189 11.98 -25.63 3.60
N THR A 190 12.03 -26.76 2.88
CA THR A 190 13.26 -27.25 2.29
C THR A 190 13.59 -26.43 1.03
N LYS A 191 14.68 -25.67 1.08
CA LYS A 191 15.25 -24.97 -0.08
C LYS A 191 16.47 -25.71 -0.58
N ARG A 192 16.63 -25.83 -1.89
CA ARG A 192 17.82 -26.41 -2.51
C ARG A 192 18.88 -25.35 -2.65
N ALA A 193 20.08 -25.60 -2.09
CA ALA A 193 21.26 -24.81 -2.38
C ALA A 193 21.84 -25.31 -3.70
N CYS A 194 22.02 -24.40 -4.67
CA CYS A 194 22.55 -24.73 -5.99
C CYS A 194 23.91 -24.08 -6.19
N ARG A 195 24.74 -24.68 -7.07
CA ARG A 195 25.95 -24.09 -7.63
C ARG A 195 25.86 -24.08 -9.14
N LEU A 196 26.66 -23.23 -9.79
CA LEU A 196 26.82 -23.27 -11.22
C LEU A 196 27.85 -24.36 -11.59
N ARG A 197 27.49 -25.19 -12.56
CA ARG A 197 28.36 -26.17 -13.20
C ARG A 197 28.57 -25.77 -14.65
N LEU A 198 29.82 -25.82 -15.11
CA LEU A 198 30.16 -25.55 -16.52
C LEU A 198 29.53 -26.63 -17.42
N VAL A 199 28.93 -26.19 -18.52
CA VAL A 199 28.45 -27.04 -19.62
C VAL A 199 29.42 -26.88 -20.79
N PRO A 200 30.35 -27.83 -21.05
CA PRO A 200 31.44 -27.64 -21.99
C PRO A 200 30.99 -27.32 -23.43
N GLU A 201 29.90 -27.97 -23.87
CA GLU A 201 29.33 -27.76 -25.21
C GLU A 201 28.81 -26.36 -25.46
N GLU A 202 28.22 -25.74 -24.42
CA GLU A 202 27.73 -24.34 -24.47
C GLU A 202 28.85 -23.35 -24.22
N ALA A 203 29.83 -23.70 -23.39
CA ALA A 203 30.94 -22.82 -23.02
C ALA A 203 31.86 -22.51 -24.20
N GLU A 204 31.97 -23.42 -25.19
CA GLU A 204 32.70 -23.14 -26.42
C GLU A 204 32.06 -22.08 -27.29
N THR A 205 30.75 -21.90 -27.21
CA THR A 205 29.99 -20.88 -27.95
C THR A 205 30.22 -19.46 -27.39
N VAL A 206 30.70 -19.31 -26.15
CA VAL A 206 30.91 -18.01 -25.47
C VAL A 206 32.33 -17.49 -25.60
N LYS A 207 33.26 -18.31 -26.11
CA LYS A 207 34.62 -17.90 -26.45
C LYS A 207 34.65 -17.18 -27.83
#